data_322fc4ae3b9b57b15e23025c18cf27b4
#
_entry.id   322fc4ae3b9b57b15e23025c18cf27b4
#
_cell.length_a   1.000
_cell.length_b   1.000
_cell.length_c   1.000
_cell.angle_alpha   90.00
_cell.angle_beta   90.00
_cell.angle_gamma   90.00
#
_symmetry.space_group_name_H-M   'P 1'
#
loop_
_entity.id
_entity.type
_entity.pdbx_description
1 polymer ?
#
loop_
_entity_poly.entity_id
_entity_poly.type
_entity_poly.pdbx_seq_one_letter_code
_entity_poly.pdbx_strand_id
1 'polypeptide(L)'
;MDRLKGKVAIVTGSTSGIGIGIARLYAAEGAKVIICGRRQEKGQAVVDRIVSEGGEASYHFMDITDLSSIEKLFEDVAQQYGKIDILVNNAANVALKDGRIDELTVDMWDAIFQSDLRGTFYATKCVLPYLEKNEKVDQLLT
;
A
#
# COMPACT_ATOMS: atom_id res chain seq x y z
N MET A 1 -5.82 -16.81 12.61
CA MET A 1 -6.76 -16.09 13.48
C MET A 1 -7.56 -15.10 12.64
N ASP A 2 -8.61 -14.50 13.17
CA ASP A 2 -9.56 -13.73 12.36
C ASP A 2 -9.74 -12.28 12.85
N ARG A 3 -8.64 -11.70 13.35
CA ARG A 3 -8.69 -10.31 13.90
C ARG A 3 -9.10 -9.27 12.87
N LEU A 4 -8.81 -9.53 11.59
CA LEU A 4 -9.10 -8.62 10.47
C LEU A 4 -10.14 -9.20 9.51
N LYS A 5 -10.92 -10.17 9.95
CA LYS A 5 -11.93 -10.83 9.12
C LYS A 5 -12.87 -9.83 8.48
N GLY A 6 -13.00 -9.90 7.15
CA GLY A 6 -13.86 -9.02 6.37
C GLY A 6 -13.32 -7.62 6.14
N LYS A 7 -12.15 -7.28 6.68
CA LYS A 7 -11.51 -5.98 6.44
C LYS A 7 -10.83 -5.95 5.07
N VAL A 8 -10.88 -4.81 4.41
CA VAL A 8 -10.16 -4.54 3.16
C VAL A 8 -8.97 -3.65 3.48
N ALA A 9 -7.77 -4.16 3.26
CA ALA A 9 -6.52 -3.51 3.64
C ALA A 9 -5.64 -3.26 2.42
N ILE A 10 -5.22 -2.02 2.25
CA ILE A 10 -4.23 -1.62 1.24
C ILE A 10 -2.87 -1.49 1.93
N VAL A 11 -1.86 -2.17 1.41
CA VAL A 11 -0.47 -2.05 1.89
C VAL A 11 0.36 -1.48 0.76
N THR A 12 0.78 -0.22 0.86
CA THR A 12 1.64 0.38 -0.16
C THR A 12 3.05 -0.21 -0.09
N GLY A 13 3.72 -0.35 -1.25
CA GLY A 13 5.05 -0.95 -1.30
C GLY A 13 5.06 -2.43 -0.90
N SER A 14 4.00 -3.15 -1.18
CA SER A 14 3.83 -4.55 -0.76
C SER A 14 4.40 -5.60 -1.73
N THR A 15 5.18 -5.17 -2.72
CA THR A 15 5.83 -6.08 -3.67
C THR A 15 7.24 -6.50 -3.26
N SER A 16 7.75 -5.97 -2.16
CA SER A 16 9.09 -6.27 -1.64
C SER A 16 9.21 -6.03 -0.14
N GLY A 17 10.22 -6.62 0.48
CA GLY A 17 10.66 -6.34 1.84
C GLY A 17 9.59 -6.47 2.91
N ILE A 18 9.53 -5.48 3.80
CA ILE A 18 8.63 -5.44 4.96
C ILE A 18 7.15 -5.47 4.53
N GLY A 19 6.82 -4.82 3.42
CA GLY A 19 5.45 -4.79 2.91
C GLY A 19 4.87 -6.17 2.60
N ILE A 20 5.69 -7.10 2.10
CA ILE A 20 5.28 -8.49 1.88
C ILE A 20 4.89 -9.15 3.22
N GLY A 21 5.71 -8.95 4.24
CA GLY A 21 5.46 -9.51 5.57
C GLY A 21 4.15 -8.99 6.17
N ILE A 22 3.91 -7.69 6.09
CA ILE A 22 2.68 -7.06 6.56
C ILE A 22 1.47 -7.64 5.82
N ALA A 23 1.53 -7.68 4.49
CA ALA A 23 0.44 -8.17 3.65
C ALA A 23 0.07 -9.63 3.99
N ARG A 24 1.08 -10.50 4.13
CA ARG A 24 0.86 -11.90 4.47
C ARG A 24 0.23 -12.06 5.86
N LEU A 25 0.72 -11.29 6.84
CA LEU A 25 0.16 -11.34 8.18
C LEU A 25 -1.31 -10.87 8.19
N TYR A 26 -1.62 -9.79 7.51
CA TYR A 26 -2.99 -9.29 7.43
C TYR A 26 -3.92 -10.31 6.75
N ALA A 27 -3.47 -10.93 5.66
CA ALA A 27 -4.23 -11.98 5.00
C ALA A 27 -4.45 -13.19 5.93
N ALA A 28 -3.44 -13.59 6.70
CA ALA A 28 -3.56 -14.65 7.69
C ALA A 28 -4.56 -14.33 8.81
N GLU A 29 -4.77 -13.04 9.09
CA GLU A 29 -5.77 -12.56 10.06
C GLU A 29 -7.16 -12.32 9.43
N GLY A 30 -7.37 -12.73 8.19
CA GLY A 30 -8.65 -12.70 7.52
C GLY A 30 -8.96 -11.48 6.67
N ALA A 31 -8.00 -10.55 6.50
CA ALA A 31 -8.19 -9.40 5.64
C ALA A 31 -8.14 -9.78 4.15
N LYS A 32 -8.87 -9.05 3.34
CA LYS A 32 -8.69 -8.97 1.89
C LYS A 32 -7.60 -7.94 1.62
N VAL A 33 -6.44 -8.38 1.13
CA VAL A 33 -5.26 -7.53 1.05
C VAL A 33 -5.00 -7.08 -0.38
N ILE A 34 -4.79 -5.79 -0.52
CA ILE A 34 -4.43 -5.17 -1.80
C ILE A 34 -2.92 -5.03 -1.86
N ILE A 35 -2.32 -5.76 -2.78
CA ILE A 35 -0.91 -5.67 -3.11
C ILE A 35 -0.75 -4.62 -4.19
N CYS A 36 0.11 -3.65 -3.99
CA CYS A 36 0.33 -2.60 -4.95
C CYS A 36 1.80 -2.19 -5.08
N GLY A 37 2.15 -1.81 -6.29
CA GLY A 37 3.49 -1.40 -6.69
C GLY A 37 3.56 -1.26 -8.20
N ARG A 38 4.73 -0.89 -8.71
CA ARG A 38 4.94 -0.61 -10.13
C ARG A 38 5.12 -1.87 -10.99
N ARG A 39 5.53 -2.99 -10.40
CA ARG A 39 5.89 -4.22 -11.11
C ARG A 39 4.83 -5.29 -10.91
N GLN A 40 4.02 -5.51 -11.93
CA GLN A 40 2.91 -6.46 -11.90
C GLN A 40 3.39 -7.88 -11.57
N GLU A 41 4.49 -8.34 -12.18
CA GLU A 41 5.01 -9.69 -11.94
C GLU A 41 5.34 -9.95 -10.48
N LYS A 42 5.99 -8.99 -9.83
CA LYS A 42 6.31 -9.08 -8.40
C LYS A 42 5.07 -9.04 -7.53
N GLY A 43 4.13 -8.18 -7.85
CA GLY A 43 2.86 -8.08 -7.14
C GLY A 43 2.05 -9.36 -7.26
N GLN A 44 1.96 -9.92 -8.45
CA GLN A 44 1.23 -11.16 -8.68
C GLN A 44 1.86 -12.34 -7.94
N ALA A 45 3.18 -12.39 -7.86
CA ALA A 45 3.88 -13.44 -7.09
C ALA A 45 3.51 -13.38 -5.60
N VAL A 46 3.36 -12.18 -5.03
CA VAL A 46 2.92 -12.03 -3.64
C VAL A 46 1.47 -12.46 -3.47
N VAL A 47 0.60 -12.09 -4.39
CA VAL A 47 -0.81 -12.52 -4.40
C VAL A 47 -0.89 -14.06 -4.44
N ASP A 48 -0.17 -14.68 -5.36
CA ASP A 48 -0.19 -16.15 -5.52
C ASP A 48 0.28 -16.85 -4.24
N ARG A 49 1.28 -16.30 -3.59
CA ARG A 49 1.76 -16.81 -2.30
C ARG A 49 0.70 -16.70 -1.21
N ILE A 50 0.07 -15.56 -1.07
CA ILE A 50 -1.01 -15.36 -0.08
C ILE A 50 -2.16 -16.32 -0.35
N VAL A 51 -2.58 -16.47 -1.59
CA VAL A 51 -3.65 -17.41 -1.97
C VAL A 51 -3.25 -18.85 -1.67
N SER A 52 -2.01 -19.24 -1.94
CA SER A 52 -1.52 -20.59 -1.61
C SER A 52 -1.49 -20.88 -0.10
N GLU A 53 -1.38 -19.84 0.72
CA GLU A 53 -1.44 -19.91 2.17
C GLU A 53 -2.88 -19.81 2.73
N GLY A 54 -3.89 -19.78 1.87
CA GLY A 54 -5.31 -19.75 2.24
C GLY A 54 -5.90 -18.35 2.44
N GLY A 55 -5.14 -17.30 2.11
CA GLY A 55 -5.59 -15.90 2.21
C GLY A 55 -6.26 -15.39 0.94
N GLU A 56 -6.71 -14.14 1.00
CA GLU A 56 -7.31 -13.43 -0.13
C GLU A 56 -6.51 -12.16 -0.42
N ALA A 57 -6.08 -12.00 -1.66
CA ALA A 57 -5.34 -10.82 -2.11
C ALA A 57 -5.59 -10.55 -3.58
N SER A 58 -5.40 -9.28 -3.99
CA SER A 58 -5.37 -8.88 -5.39
C SER A 58 -4.26 -7.86 -5.63
N TYR A 59 -3.78 -7.78 -6.86
CA TYR A 59 -2.77 -6.81 -7.27
C TYR A 59 -3.42 -5.65 -8.03
N HIS A 60 -2.96 -4.43 -7.71
CA HIS A 60 -3.28 -3.21 -8.43
C HIS A 60 -2.02 -2.40 -8.68
N PHE A 61 -1.87 -1.85 -9.88
CA PHE A 61 -0.76 -0.95 -10.18
C PHE A 61 -0.83 0.31 -9.32
N MET A 62 0.31 0.72 -8.79
CA MET A 62 0.47 2.03 -8.16
C MET A 62 1.91 2.49 -8.24
N ASP A 63 2.12 3.72 -8.66
CA ASP A 63 3.37 4.45 -8.51
C ASP A 63 3.13 5.56 -7.47
N ILE A 64 3.83 5.50 -6.34
CA ILE A 64 3.66 6.46 -5.24
C ILE A 64 4.01 7.90 -5.64
N THR A 65 4.76 8.07 -6.73
CA THR A 65 5.11 9.40 -7.27
C THR A 65 4.07 9.92 -8.27
N ASP A 66 3.18 9.07 -8.75
CA ASP A 66 2.09 9.41 -9.68
C ASP A 66 0.77 9.49 -8.93
N LEU A 67 0.32 10.72 -8.64
CA LEU A 67 -0.88 10.96 -7.86
C LEU A 67 -2.14 10.37 -8.51
N SER A 68 -2.22 10.39 -9.84
CA SER A 68 -3.37 9.81 -10.55
C SER A 68 -3.45 8.30 -10.39
N SER A 69 -2.30 7.61 -10.28
CA SER A 69 -2.27 6.17 -10.02
C SER A 69 -2.77 5.83 -8.62
N ILE A 70 -2.52 6.71 -7.65
CA ILE A 70 -3.01 6.56 -6.28
C ILE A 70 -4.54 6.69 -6.26
N GLU A 71 -5.08 7.73 -6.88
CA GLU A 71 -6.54 7.93 -6.99
C GLU A 71 -7.22 6.73 -7.63
N LYS A 72 -6.68 6.28 -8.76
CA LYS A 72 -7.22 5.14 -9.49
C LYS A 72 -7.21 3.86 -8.65
N LEU A 73 -6.14 3.62 -7.89
CA LEU A 73 -6.07 2.47 -7.00
C LEU A 73 -7.24 2.47 -6.00
N PHE A 74 -7.46 3.59 -5.31
CA PHE A 74 -8.53 3.68 -4.31
C PHE A 74 -9.93 3.52 -4.95
N GLU A 75 -10.15 4.13 -6.10
CA GLU A 75 -11.40 3.97 -6.84
C GLU A 75 -11.65 2.51 -7.24
N ASP A 76 -10.65 1.86 -7.83
CA ASP A 76 -10.75 0.47 -8.28
C ASP A 76 -10.99 -0.50 -7.10
N VAL A 77 -10.30 -0.29 -5.98
CA VAL A 77 -10.49 -1.11 -4.77
C VAL A 77 -11.86 -0.91 -4.16
N ALA A 78 -12.31 0.34 -4.03
CA ALA A 78 -13.64 0.64 -3.52
C ALA A 78 -14.73 0.04 -4.40
N GLN A 79 -14.55 0.05 -5.73
CA GLN A 79 -15.49 -0.54 -6.67
C GLN A 79 -15.50 -2.08 -6.56
N GLN A 80 -14.33 -2.70 -6.42
CA GLN A 80 -14.18 -4.16 -6.34
C GLN A 80 -14.71 -4.73 -5.02
N TYR A 81 -14.44 -4.07 -3.90
CA TYR A 81 -14.73 -4.59 -2.56
C TYR A 81 -15.83 -3.83 -1.82
N GLY A 82 -16.28 -2.70 -2.33
CA GLY A 82 -17.33 -1.87 -1.74
C GLY A 82 -16.89 -0.97 -0.59
N LYS A 83 -15.66 -1.15 -0.09
CA LYS A 83 -15.14 -0.38 1.04
C LYS A 83 -13.61 -0.44 1.10
N ILE A 84 -13.03 0.42 1.92
CA ILE A 84 -11.61 0.38 2.32
C ILE A 84 -11.58 0.61 3.81
N ASP A 85 -10.98 -0.31 4.56
CA ASP A 85 -10.94 -0.27 6.03
C ASP A 85 -9.59 0.13 6.59
N ILE A 86 -8.49 -0.25 5.91
CA ILE A 86 -7.13 -0.07 6.41
C ILE A 86 -6.22 0.41 5.29
N LEU A 87 -5.41 1.42 5.57
CA LEU A 87 -4.28 1.80 4.74
C LEU A 87 -3.00 1.69 5.56
N VAL A 88 -2.02 0.93 5.04
CA VAL A 88 -0.67 0.87 5.59
C VAL A 88 0.27 1.63 4.65
N ASN A 89 0.77 2.76 5.10
CA ASN A 89 1.76 3.57 4.37
C ASN A 89 3.15 2.99 4.60
N ASN A 90 3.56 2.08 3.71
CA ASN A 90 4.84 1.39 3.78
C ASN A 90 5.76 1.73 2.60
N ALA A 91 5.23 2.23 1.48
CA ALA A 91 6.03 2.57 0.32
C ALA A 91 7.10 3.62 0.65
N ALA A 92 8.34 3.33 0.29
CA ALA A 92 9.47 4.22 0.44
C ALA A 92 10.45 4.01 -0.71
N ASN A 93 11.22 5.04 -1.05
CA ASN A 93 12.23 4.94 -2.10
C ASN A 93 13.57 4.46 -1.51
N VAL A 94 13.71 3.16 -1.38
CA VAL A 94 14.94 2.53 -0.86
C VAL A 94 16.04 2.37 -1.93
N ALA A 95 15.74 2.70 -3.18
CA ALA A 95 16.72 2.61 -4.28
C ALA A 95 17.71 3.78 -4.29
N LEU A 96 17.39 4.87 -3.62
CA LEU A 96 18.31 5.98 -3.47
C LEU A 96 19.33 5.67 -2.38
N LYS A 97 20.60 5.81 -2.74
CA LYS A 97 21.69 5.55 -1.80
C LYS A 97 21.63 6.59 -0.67
N ASP A 98 21.63 6.10 0.54
CA ASP A 98 21.93 6.93 1.69
C ASP A 98 23.37 7.46 1.57
N GLY A 99 23.55 8.72 1.90
CA GLY A 99 24.84 9.36 1.84
C GLY A 99 24.92 10.50 2.84
N ARG A 100 26.12 11.01 3.00
CA ARG A 100 26.32 12.23 3.78
C ARG A 100 25.58 13.38 3.07
N ILE A 101 25.20 14.38 3.84
CA ILE A 101 24.43 15.52 3.31
C ILE A 101 25.18 16.27 2.18
N ASP A 102 26.51 16.27 2.24
CA ASP A 102 27.35 16.88 1.21
C ASP A 102 27.46 16.04 -0.08
N GLU A 103 27.01 14.80 -0.06
CA GLU A 103 26.96 13.88 -1.19
C GLU A 103 25.58 13.83 -1.86
N LEU A 104 24.54 14.35 -1.19
CA LEU A 104 23.19 14.37 -1.72
C LEU A 104 23.03 15.44 -2.79
N THR A 105 22.40 15.06 -3.91
CA THR A 105 21.98 16.03 -4.92
C THR A 105 20.58 16.55 -4.64
N VAL A 106 20.23 17.70 -5.21
CA VAL A 106 18.86 18.24 -5.12
C VAL A 106 17.85 17.27 -5.74
N ASP A 107 18.20 16.62 -6.85
CA ASP A 107 17.34 15.65 -7.52
C ASP A 107 17.08 14.42 -6.63
N MET A 108 18.08 13.93 -5.91
CA MET A 108 17.90 12.85 -4.93
C MET A 108 16.97 13.27 -3.79
N TRP A 109 17.16 14.46 -3.26
CA TRP A 109 16.28 15.04 -2.23
C TRP A 109 14.84 15.12 -2.71
N ASP A 110 14.61 15.73 -3.88
CA ASP A 110 13.28 15.86 -4.46
C ASP A 110 12.61 14.49 -4.69
N ALA A 111 13.37 13.52 -5.18
CA ALA A 111 12.85 12.17 -5.43
C ALA A 111 12.41 11.48 -4.13
N ILE A 112 13.17 11.62 -3.05
CA ILE A 112 12.80 11.08 -1.73
C ILE A 112 11.52 11.75 -1.22
N PHE A 113 11.42 13.06 -1.29
CA PHE A 113 10.23 13.79 -0.86
C PHE A 113 8.99 13.43 -1.66
N GLN A 114 9.12 13.24 -2.97
CA GLN A 114 8.00 12.83 -3.82
C GLN A 114 7.45 11.44 -3.45
N SER A 115 8.32 10.49 -3.15
CA SER A 115 7.90 9.14 -2.81
C SER A 115 7.50 9.00 -1.34
N ASP A 116 8.39 9.44 -0.42
CA ASP A 116 8.26 9.09 1.00
C ASP A 116 7.36 10.07 1.76
N LEU A 117 7.27 11.32 1.33
CA LEU A 117 6.44 12.32 2.00
C LEU A 117 5.21 12.70 1.19
N ARG A 118 5.39 13.22 -0.02
CA ARG A 118 4.27 13.68 -0.86
C ARG A 118 3.31 12.54 -1.20
N GLY A 119 3.83 11.39 -1.60
CA GLY A 119 3.01 10.23 -1.93
C GLY A 119 2.25 9.69 -0.72
N THR A 120 2.90 9.58 0.42
CA THR A 120 2.28 9.16 1.69
C THR A 120 1.18 10.13 2.12
N PHE A 121 1.43 11.43 2.05
CA PHE A 121 0.41 12.46 2.31
C PHE A 121 -0.79 12.26 1.41
N TYR A 122 -0.57 12.09 0.10
CA TYR A 122 -1.66 12.00 -0.86
C TYR A 122 -2.48 10.72 -0.71
N ALA A 123 -1.83 9.58 -0.48
CA ALA A 123 -2.52 8.32 -0.20
C ALA A 123 -3.39 8.43 1.06
N THR A 124 -2.86 9.06 2.11
CA THR A 124 -3.61 9.32 3.35
C THR A 124 -4.82 10.20 3.09
N LYS A 125 -4.63 11.29 2.34
CA LYS A 125 -5.74 12.17 1.95
C LYS A 125 -6.82 11.43 1.17
N CYS A 126 -6.43 10.59 0.22
CA CYS A 126 -7.39 9.85 -0.62
C CYS A 126 -8.17 8.78 0.14
N VAL A 127 -7.57 8.14 1.15
CA VAL A 127 -8.24 7.08 1.92
C VAL A 127 -9.26 7.60 2.91
N LEU A 128 -9.08 8.80 3.44
CA LEU A 128 -9.93 9.34 4.51
C LEU A 128 -11.43 9.32 4.20
N PRO A 129 -11.93 9.72 3.01
CA PRO A 129 -13.35 9.63 2.70
C PRO A 129 -13.91 8.21 2.78
N TYR A 130 -13.10 7.21 2.44
CA TYR A 130 -13.52 5.80 2.51
C TYR A 130 -13.55 5.30 3.96
N LEU A 131 -12.57 5.67 4.78
CA LEU A 131 -12.55 5.32 6.20
C LEU A 131 -13.73 5.95 6.95
N GLU A 132 -14.06 7.20 6.65
CA GLU A 132 -15.15 7.93 7.29
C GLU A 132 -16.54 7.34 6.99
N LYS A 133 -16.68 6.60 5.87
CA LYS A 133 -17.94 5.92 5.51
C LYS A 133 -18.18 4.65 6.31
N ASN A 134 -17.17 4.12 6.98
CA ASN A 134 -17.30 2.90 7.76
C ASN A 134 -18.00 3.18 9.10
N GLU A 135 -18.77 2.23 9.61
CA GLU A 135 -19.52 2.36 10.87
C GLU A 135 -18.61 2.43 12.10
N LYS A 136 -17.39 1.90 11.97
CA LYS A 136 -16.37 1.95 13.04
C LYS A 136 -15.15 2.68 12.52
N VAL A 137 -14.49 3.41 13.40
CA VAL A 137 -13.21 4.04 13.08
C VAL A 137 -12.20 2.97 12.76
N ASP A 138 -11.72 2.96 11.52
CA ASP A 138 -10.74 2.01 11.02
C ASP A 138 -9.33 2.57 11.07
N GLN A 139 -8.34 1.72 10.83
CA GLN A 139 -6.95 2.04 11.11
C GLN A 139 -6.23 2.66 9.94
N LEU A 140 -5.51 3.72 10.20
CA LEU A 140 -4.50 4.31 9.34
C LEU A 140 -3.13 4.06 9.99
N LEU A 141 -2.24 3.34 9.26
CA LEU A 141 -0.89 3.03 9.71
C LEU A 141 0.14 3.64 8.76
N THR A 142 1.12 4.28 9.32
CA THR A 142 2.20 4.94 8.57
C THR A 142 3.56 4.53 9.08
#